data_811defc227985013077175b048775375
#
_entry.id   811defc227985013077175b048775375
#
_cell.length_a   1.000
_cell.length_b   1.000
_cell.length_c   1.000
_cell.angle_alpha   90.00
_cell.angle_beta   90.00
_cell.angle_gamma   90.00
#
_symmetry.space_group_name_H-M   'P 1'
#
loop_
_entity.id
_entity.type
_entity.pdbx_description
1 polymer ?
#
loop_
_entity_poly.entity_id
_entity_poly.type
_entity_poly.pdbx_seq_one_letter_code
_entity_poly.pdbx_strand_id
1 'polypeptide(L)'
;GMDKAPKVSIIFNDAGNNKKIIQYVQEKIRKELGLELDDQSLSFKGRLSRMIQKDFDIILAGWSADYSDALSYMELWVTDGGNNHISYSNPKYDKLIKIGQTSPEQKTRIEAMIQAEKILGEDVPISVIFYKQRMILINPKLKGIMLKSFGNSYYLNNTY
;
A
#
# COMPACT_ATOMS: atom_id res chain seq x y z
N GLY A 1 33.67 3.65 -5.23
CA GLY A 1 32.76 2.62 -4.73
C GLY A 1 32.61 2.75 -3.23
N MET A 2 31.47 2.40 -2.66
CA MET A 2 31.30 2.38 -1.20
C MET A 2 32.07 1.18 -0.63
N ASP A 3 32.96 1.39 0.30
CA ASP A 3 33.76 0.31 0.93
C ASP A 3 32.92 -0.63 1.81
N LYS A 4 31.67 -0.27 2.10
CA LYS A 4 30.73 -1.09 2.86
C LYS A 4 29.28 -0.77 2.44
N ALA A 5 28.48 -1.80 2.22
CA ALA A 5 27.04 -1.63 1.96
C ALA A 5 26.35 -0.95 3.17
N PRO A 6 25.42 -0.01 2.94
CA PRO A 6 24.68 0.62 4.02
C PRO A 6 23.87 -0.42 4.79
N LYS A 7 23.69 -0.21 6.09
CA LYS A 7 22.71 -0.96 6.86
C LYS A 7 21.33 -0.38 6.54
N VAL A 8 20.45 -1.22 6.00
CA VAL A 8 19.08 -0.86 5.66
C VAL A 8 18.12 -1.69 6.51
N SER A 9 17.21 -1.04 7.19
CA SER A 9 16.19 -1.71 8.00
C SER A 9 14.86 -1.84 7.24
N ILE A 10 14.13 -2.94 7.51
CA ILE A 10 12.77 -3.11 7.04
C ILE A 10 11.85 -3.38 8.22
N ILE A 11 10.85 -2.50 8.43
CA ILE A 11 9.88 -2.66 9.49
C ILE A 11 8.60 -3.29 8.97
N PHE A 12 7.98 -4.15 9.79
CA PHE A 12 6.70 -4.77 9.50
C PHE A 12 5.96 -5.14 10.80
N ASN A 13 4.67 -5.38 10.73
CA ASN A 13 3.94 -5.89 11.88
C ASN A 13 3.85 -7.42 11.83
N ASP A 14 3.99 -8.05 13.02
CA ASP A 14 3.90 -9.50 13.18
C ASP A 14 2.43 -9.94 13.07
N ALA A 15 1.98 -10.17 11.84
CA ALA A 15 0.62 -10.62 11.56
C ALA A 15 0.58 -11.47 10.28
N GLY A 16 -0.17 -12.54 10.30
CA GLY A 16 -0.38 -13.42 9.16
C GLY A 16 0.93 -13.95 8.58
N ASN A 17 1.16 -13.73 7.30
CA ASN A 17 2.35 -14.20 6.59
C ASN A 17 3.44 -13.13 6.43
N ASN A 18 3.34 -11.99 7.09
CA ASN A 18 4.28 -10.88 6.88
C ASN A 18 5.74 -11.29 7.08
N LYS A 19 6.03 -12.07 8.12
CA LYS A 19 7.41 -12.56 8.36
C LYS A 19 7.94 -13.39 7.19
N LYS A 20 7.13 -14.28 6.62
CA LYS A 20 7.53 -15.08 5.45
C LYS A 20 7.77 -14.22 4.22
N ILE A 21 6.95 -13.20 4.02
CA ILE A 21 7.11 -12.23 2.93
C ILE A 21 8.44 -11.49 3.09
N ILE A 22 8.74 -11.00 4.29
CA ILE A 22 10.00 -10.29 4.57
C ILE A 22 11.20 -11.21 4.35
N GLN A 23 11.19 -12.44 4.83
CA GLN A 23 12.25 -13.41 4.60
C GLN A 23 12.52 -13.64 3.10
N TYR A 24 11.45 -13.75 2.31
CA TYR A 24 11.58 -13.87 0.85
C TYR A 24 12.20 -12.61 0.23
N VAL A 25 11.76 -11.42 0.64
CA VAL A 25 12.30 -10.15 0.16
C VAL A 25 13.78 -9.99 0.54
N GLN A 26 14.15 -10.30 1.78
CA GLN A 26 15.53 -10.29 2.25
C GLN A 26 16.44 -11.20 1.41
N GLU A 27 15.97 -12.44 1.16
CA GLU A 27 16.75 -13.38 0.36
C GLU A 27 16.95 -12.89 -1.07
N LYS A 28 15.91 -12.31 -1.69
CA LYS A 28 16.00 -11.74 -3.03
C LYS A 28 16.96 -10.55 -3.08
N ILE A 29 16.82 -9.61 -2.16
CA ILE A 29 17.67 -8.42 -2.09
C ILE A 29 19.13 -8.82 -1.83
N ARG A 30 19.37 -9.77 -0.93
CA ARG A 30 20.71 -10.30 -0.68
C ARG A 30 21.31 -10.94 -1.93
N LYS A 31 20.53 -11.77 -2.63
CA LYS A 31 20.99 -12.49 -3.82
C LYS A 31 21.25 -11.57 -5.00
N GLU A 32 20.37 -10.62 -5.27
CA GLU A 32 20.43 -9.78 -6.48
C GLU A 32 21.28 -8.52 -6.28
N LEU A 33 21.32 -7.97 -5.06
CA LEU A 33 21.96 -6.69 -4.77
C LEU A 33 23.13 -6.81 -3.78
N GLY A 34 23.34 -7.97 -3.14
CA GLY A 34 24.36 -8.14 -2.11
C GLY A 34 24.09 -7.34 -0.84
N LEU A 35 22.86 -6.88 -0.61
CA LEU A 35 22.47 -6.09 0.57
C LEU A 35 21.82 -6.96 1.63
N GLU A 36 22.24 -6.74 2.88
CA GLU A 36 21.60 -7.34 4.06
C GLU A 36 20.56 -6.36 4.62
N LEU A 37 19.32 -6.83 4.79
CA LEU A 37 18.26 -6.07 5.44
C LEU A 37 18.12 -6.49 6.91
N ASP A 38 18.08 -5.52 7.81
CA ASP A 38 17.74 -5.72 9.22
C ASP A 38 16.22 -5.73 9.38
N ASP A 39 15.63 -6.91 9.62
CA ASP A 39 14.20 -7.07 9.76
C ASP A 39 13.71 -6.79 11.19
N GLN A 40 12.81 -5.82 11.32
CA GLN A 40 12.26 -5.39 12.59
C GLN A 40 10.77 -5.68 12.67
N SER A 41 10.44 -6.77 13.37
CA SER A 41 9.06 -7.16 13.64
C SER A 41 8.49 -6.34 14.79
N LEU A 42 7.37 -5.68 14.56
CA LEU A 42 6.72 -4.78 15.51
C LEU A 42 5.27 -5.18 15.76
N SER A 43 4.67 -4.71 16.84
CA SER A 43 3.22 -4.71 16.96
C SER A 43 2.60 -3.81 15.88
N PHE A 44 1.34 -4.02 15.52
CA PHE A 44 0.65 -3.16 14.55
C PHE A 44 0.71 -1.68 14.97
N LYS A 45 0.47 -1.39 16.26
CA LYS A 45 0.55 -0.03 16.81
C LYS A 45 1.97 0.54 16.72
N GLY A 46 2.98 -0.27 17.01
CA GLY A 46 4.40 0.15 16.93
C GLY A 46 4.80 0.48 15.49
N ARG A 47 4.45 -0.39 14.52
CA ARG A 47 4.70 -0.13 13.10
C ARG A 47 3.98 1.14 12.63
N LEU A 48 2.71 1.33 13.01
CA LEU A 48 1.94 2.52 12.66
C LEU A 48 2.56 3.79 13.23
N SER A 49 3.00 3.76 14.49
CA SER A 49 3.68 4.90 15.12
C SER A 49 4.95 5.29 14.36
N ARG A 50 5.81 4.33 14.03
CA ARG A 50 7.04 4.61 13.25
C ARG A 50 6.73 5.09 11.84
N MET A 51 5.68 4.54 11.20
CA MET A 51 5.23 4.97 9.89
C MET A 51 4.81 6.45 9.89
N ILE A 52 4.00 6.87 10.88
CA ILE A 52 3.56 8.26 11.04
C ILE A 52 4.75 9.20 11.30
N GLN A 53 5.71 8.75 12.09
CA GLN A 53 6.94 9.50 12.39
C GLN A 53 7.96 9.47 11.23
N LYS A 54 7.68 8.69 10.17
CA LYS A 54 8.61 8.47 9.03
C LYS A 54 9.97 7.88 9.48
N ASP A 55 9.96 7.12 10.58
CA ASP A 55 11.14 6.49 11.18
C ASP A 55 11.32 5.07 10.65
N PHE A 56 11.76 4.94 9.40
CA PHE A 56 12.07 3.67 8.73
C PHE A 56 12.83 3.91 7.43
N ASP A 57 13.63 2.92 7.01
CA ASP A 57 14.21 2.90 5.66
C ASP A 57 13.24 2.23 4.68
N ILE A 58 12.74 1.05 5.03
CA ILE A 58 11.74 0.31 4.26
C ILE A 58 10.61 -0.12 5.20
N ILE A 59 9.38 -0.11 4.70
CA ILE A 59 8.22 -0.58 5.44
C ILE A 59 7.36 -1.53 4.61
N LEU A 60 6.99 -2.68 5.18
CA LEU A 60 5.92 -3.51 4.64
C LEU A 60 4.59 -2.99 5.16
N ALA A 61 3.81 -2.40 4.27
CA ALA A 61 2.49 -1.86 4.57
C ALA A 61 1.46 -2.35 3.55
N GLY A 62 0.21 -1.97 3.72
CA GLY A 62 -0.85 -2.25 2.78
C GLY A 62 -1.98 -1.26 2.94
N TRP A 63 -2.74 -1.10 1.88
CA TRP A 63 -3.93 -0.28 1.85
C TRP A 63 -5.13 -1.08 1.35
N SER A 64 -6.29 -0.79 1.87
CA SER A 64 -7.56 -1.28 1.33
C SER A 64 -8.36 -0.08 0.84
N ALA A 65 -8.95 -0.16 -0.34
CA ALA A 65 -9.74 0.94 -0.87
C ALA A 65 -10.88 1.33 0.08
N ASP A 66 -11.02 2.62 0.35
CA ASP A 66 -12.11 3.16 1.16
C ASP A 66 -13.40 3.30 0.33
N TYR A 67 -13.24 3.46 -0.98
CA TYR A 67 -14.31 3.58 -1.97
C TYR A 67 -13.91 2.98 -3.32
N SER A 68 -14.90 2.72 -4.18
CA SER A 68 -14.70 2.03 -5.48
C SER A 68 -14.20 3.01 -6.56
N ASP A 69 -12.98 3.51 -6.40
CA ASP A 69 -12.29 4.34 -7.39
C ASP A 69 -10.78 4.16 -7.22
N ALA A 70 -10.01 4.23 -8.30
CA ALA A 70 -8.55 4.13 -8.27
C ALA A 70 -7.90 5.24 -7.43
N LEU A 71 -8.54 6.39 -7.31
CA LEU A 71 -8.07 7.50 -6.46
C LEU A 71 -7.88 7.07 -5.01
N SER A 72 -8.66 6.10 -4.50
CA SER A 72 -8.47 5.57 -3.13
C SER A 72 -7.07 5.02 -2.86
N TYR A 73 -6.33 4.66 -3.90
CA TYR A 73 -4.93 4.24 -3.82
C TYR A 73 -3.97 5.34 -4.25
N MET A 74 -4.34 6.13 -5.24
CA MET A 74 -3.42 7.08 -5.87
C MET A 74 -3.25 8.35 -5.04
N GLU A 75 -4.28 8.83 -4.37
CA GLU A 75 -4.19 10.02 -3.50
C GLU A 75 -3.33 9.83 -2.24
N LEU A 76 -2.92 8.59 -1.95
CA LEU A 76 -1.98 8.29 -0.85
C LEU A 76 -0.61 8.95 -1.05
N TRP A 77 -0.22 9.25 -2.28
CA TRP A 77 1.12 9.66 -2.65
C TRP A 77 1.23 11.14 -3.04
N VAL A 78 0.16 11.91 -2.85
CA VAL A 78 0.16 13.36 -3.09
C VAL A 78 1.11 14.05 -2.12
N THR A 79 1.86 15.03 -2.61
CA THR A 79 2.77 15.85 -1.80
C THR A 79 2.04 16.42 -0.58
N ASP A 80 2.64 16.30 0.59
CA ASP A 80 2.09 16.72 1.89
C ASP A 80 0.73 16.11 2.28
N GLY A 81 0.30 15.08 1.55
CA GLY A 81 -0.91 14.32 1.89
C GLY A 81 -0.80 13.59 3.22
N GLY A 82 -1.87 13.57 4.01
CA GLY A 82 -1.89 12.97 5.36
C GLY A 82 -1.52 11.48 5.40
N ASN A 83 -1.66 10.76 4.30
CA ASN A 83 -1.28 9.36 4.17
C ASN A 83 0.08 9.14 3.48
N ASN A 84 0.73 10.23 3.03
CA ASN A 84 2.04 10.16 2.41
C ASN A 84 3.16 10.05 3.47
N HIS A 85 3.33 8.86 4.00
CA HIS A 85 4.33 8.59 5.03
C HIS A 85 5.75 8.36 4.50
N ILE A 86 5.93 8.32 3.17
CA ILE A 86 7.23 8.13 2.51
C ILE A 86 7.86 9.43 2.02
N SER A 87 7.21 10.57 2.27
CA SER A 87 7.66 11.91 1.82
C SER A 87 7.88 12.02 0.29
N TYR A 88 7.14 11.24 -0.48
CA TYR A 88 7.15 11.36 -1.94
C TYR A 88 6.61 12.73 -2.35
N SER A 89 7.23 13.38 -3.33
CA SER A 89 6.82 14.68 -3.85
C SER A 89 7.09 14.75 -5.34
N ASN A 90 6.04 14.92 -6.12
CA ASN A 90 6.14 15.13 -7.56
C ASN A 90 4.99 16.03 -8.04
N PRO A 91 5.27 17.31 -8.39
CA PRO A 91 4.24 18.26 -8.80
C PRO A 91 3.45 17.85 -10.05
N LYS A 92 4.05 17.05 -10.93
CA LYS A 92 3.33 16.52 -12.11
C LYS A 92 2.31 15.46 -11.67
N TYR A 93 2.71 14.59 -10.74
CA TYR A 93 1.81 13.63 -10.13
C TYR A 93 0.63 14.31 -9.45
N ASP A 94 0.90 15.27 -8.59
CA ASP A 94 -0.12 16.02 -7.83
C ASP A 94 -1.15 16.67 -8.77
N LYS A 95 -0.67 17.29 -9.86
CA LYS A 95 -1.55 17.90 -10.87
C LYS A 95 -2.47 16.87 -11.53
N LEU A 96 -1.97 15.68 -11.86
CA LEU A 96 -2.75 14.62 -12.46
C LEU A 96 -3.79 14.07 -11.49
N ILE A 97 -3.43 13.87 -10.22
CA ILE A 97 -4.38 13.45 -9.19
C ILE A 97 -5.47 14.50 -9.01
N LYS A 98 -5.11 15.79 -9.03
CA LYS A 98 -6.11 16.87 -8.96
C LYS A 98 -7.09 16.82 -10.13
N ILE A 99 -6.62 16.55 -11.35
CA ILE A 99 -7.51 16.34 -12.52
C ILE A 99 -8.42 15.14 -12.29
N GLY A 100 -7.87 14.02 -11.81
CA GLY A 100 -8.64 12.82 -11.46
C GLY A 100 -9.74 13.08 -10.43
N GLN A 101 -9.50 13.96 -9.46
CA GLN A 101 -10.46 14.34 -8.42
C GLN A 101 -11.56 15.29 -8.92
N THR A 102 -11.24 16.22 -9.85
CA THR A 102 -12.10 17.37 -10.14
C THR A 102 -12.72 17.39 -11.52
N SER A 103 -12.20 16.61 -12.48
CA SER A 103 -12.77 16.60 -13.83
C SER A 103 -14.16 15.96 -13.85
N PRO A 104 -15.16 16.59 -14.48
CA PRO A 104 -16.47 16.00 -14.68
C PRO A 104 -16.49 14.93 -15.79
N GLU A 105 -15.48 14.90 -16.65
CA GLU A 105 -15.38 13.99 -17.78
C GLU A 105 -14.62 12.71 -17.36
N GLN A 106 -15.30 11.58 -17.43
CA GLN A 106 -14.74 10.28 -17.03
C GLN A 106 -13.49 9.90 -17.81
N LYS A 107 -13.45 10.18 -19.12
CA LYS A 107 -12.28 9.88 -19.96
C LYS A 107 -11.06 10.65 -19.49
N THR A 108 -11.19 11.94 -19.28
CA THR A 108 -10.12 12.82 -18.77
C THR A 108 -9.63 12.36 -17.40
N ARG A 109 -10.54 11.94 -16.50
CA ARG A 109 -10.16 11.37 -15.20
C ARG A 109 -9.31 10.12 -15.34
N ILE A 110 -9.75 9.16 -16.15
CA ILE A 110 -9.05 7.89 -16.36
C ILE A 110 -7.66 8.14 -16.97
N GLU A 111 -7.58 8.98 -18.00
CA GLU A 111 -6.31 9.33 -18.64
C GLU A 111 -5.33 9.97 -17.66
N ALA A 112 -5.79 10.88 -16.81
CA ALA A 112 -4.96 11.49 -15.77
C ALA A 112 -4.45 10.46 -14.76
N MET A 113 -5.28 9.54 -14.30
CA MET A 113 -4.88 8.46 -13.39
C MET A 113 -3.86 7.51 -14.03
N ILE A 114 -4.04 7.12 -15.30
CA ILE A 114 -3.07 6.31 -16.03
C ILE A 114 -1.70 7.01 -16.12
N GLN A 115 -1.69 8.33 -16.40
CA GLN A 115 -0.45 9.09 -16.45
C GLN A 115 0.22 9.20 -15.07
N ALA A 116 -0.58 9.38 -14.01
CA ALA A 116 -0.08 9.41 -12.64
C ALA A 116 0.53 8.05 -12.23
N GLU A 117 -0.10 6.93 -12.61
CA GLU A 117 0.42 5.58 -12.37
C GLU A 117 1.78 5.37 -13.05
N LYS A 118 1.95 5.85 -14.29
CA LYS A 118 3.23 5.80 -14.99
C LYS A 118 4.34 6.54 -14.24
N ILE A 119 4.04 7.72 -13.71
CA ILE A 119 5.00 8.49 -12.90
C ILE A 119 5.41 7.69 -11.66
N LEU A 120 4.47 7.06 -10.94
CA LEU A 120 4.81 6.19 -9.80
C LEU A 120 5.69 5.00 -10.22
N GLY A 121 5.44 4.45 -11.40
CA GLY A 121 6.26 3.36 -11.96
C GLY A 121 7.67 3.79 -12.37
N GLU A 122 7.85 5.04 -12.78
CA GLU A 122 9.16 5.63 -13.15
C GLU A 122 9.95 6.07 -11.91
N ASP A 123 9.29 6.74 -10.96
CA ASP A 123 9.91 7.24 -9.73
C ASP A 123 10.15 6.13 -8.68
N VAL A 124 9.40 5.04 -8.76
CA VAL A 124 9.45 3.87 -7.87
C VAL A 124 9.47 4.21 -6.37
N PRO A 125 8.61 5.12 -5.87
CA PRO A 125 8.55 5.42 -4.44
C PRO A 125 7.98 4.25 -3.62
N ILE A 126 7.27 3.35 -4.29
CA ILE A 126 6.67 2.15 -3.72
C ILE A 126 6.92 0.95 -4.63
N SER A 127 6.93 -0.25 -4.04
CA SER A 127 6.95 -1.51 -4.77
C SER A 127 5.73 -2.34 -4.40
N VAL A 128 4.84 -2.58 -5.38
CA VAL A 128 3.65 -3.40 -5.18
C VAL A 128 4.05 -4.87 -5.22
N ILE A 129 3.83 -5.60 -4.12
CA ILE A 129 4.22 -7.01 -4.00
C ILE A 129 3.08 -7.93 -4.43
N PHE A 130 1.86 -7.70 -3.93
CA PHE A 130 0.68 -8.51 -4.25
C PHE A 130 -0.63 -7.83 -3.84
N TYR A 131 -1.73 -8.30 -4.39
CA TYR A 131 -3.07 -7.98 -3.95
C TYR A 131 -3.55 -9.01 -2.93
N LYS A 132 -3.95 -8.56 -1.74
CA LYS A 132 -4.53 -9.45 -0.73
C LYS A 132 -5.89 -9.96 -1.19
N GLN A 133 -6.05 -11.28 -1.15
CA GLN A 133 -7.36 -11.91 -1.28
C GLN A 133 -7.94 -12.17 0.11
N ARG A 134 -9.23 -11.98 0.25
CA ARG A 134 -9.98 -12.34 1.45
C ARG A 134 -10.82 -13.58 1.17
N MET A 135 -10.66 -14.59 2.01
CA MET A 135 -11.49 -15.78 1.98
C MET A 135 -12.55 -15.67 3.07
N ILE A 136 -13.81 -15.81 2.72
CA ILE A 136 -14.95 -15.75 3.64
C ILE A 136 -15.66 -17.08 3.59
N LEU A 137 -15.73 -17.76 4.73
CA LEU A 137 -16.51 -18.98 4.89
C LEU A 137 -17.87 -18.60 5.49
N ILE A 138 -18.94 -18.94 4.78
CA ILE A 138 -20.30 -18.65 5.19
C ILE A 138 -21.03 -19.96 5.37
N ASN A 139 -21.70 -20.13 6.53
CA ASN A 139 -22.60 -21.25 6.73
C ASN A 139 -23.74 -21.19 5.71
N PRO A 140 -23.99 -22.25 4.91
CA PRO A 140 -25.01 -22.23 3.85
C PRO A 140 -26.45 -22.05 4.36
N LYS A 141 -26.68 -22.22 5.67
CA LYS A 141 -27.97 -21.92 6.29
C LYS A 141 -28.21 -20.43 6.52
N LEU A 142 -27.17 -19.61 6.55
CA LEU A 142 -27.32 -18.16 6.70
C LEU A 142 -27.71 -17.53 5.36
N LYS A 143 -28.75 -16.72 5.38
CA LYS A 143 -29.26 -15.97 4.23
C LYS A 143 -29.17 -14.47 4.48
N GLY A 144 -29.28 -13.67 3.42
CA GLY A 144 -29.30 -12.20 3.52
C GLY A 144 -27.95 -11.54 3.80
N ILE A 145 -26.83 -12.27 3.73
CA ILE A 145 -25.50 -11.69 3.87
C ILE A 145 -25.15 -10.92 2.60
N MET A 146 -24.82 -9.64 2.74
CA MET A 146 -24.31 -8.81 1.64
C MET A 146 -22.78 -8.67 1.77
N LEU A 147 -22.04 -9.10 0.75
CA LEU A 147 -20.59 -8.94 0.65
C LEU A 147 -20.28 -7.65 -0.10
N LYS A 148 -19.26 -6.92 0.36
CA LYS A 148 -18.72 -5.75 -0.33
C LYS A 148 -17.28 -5.99 -0.77
N SER A 149 -16.92 -5.41 -1.90
CA SER A 149 -15.55 -5.48 -2.44
C SER A 149 -14.58 -4.53 -1.74
N PHE A 150 -15.08 -3.51 -1.03
CA PHE A 150 -14.28 -2.49 -0.35
C PHE A 150 -14.92 -2.10 1.00
N GLY A 151 -14.15 -1.48 1.88
CA GLY A 151 -14.59 -1.11 3.23
C GLY A 151 -14.92 -2.32 4.10
N ASN A 152 -16.00 -2.25 4.89
CA ASN A 152 -16.49 -3.36 5.68
C ASN A 152 -16.96 -4.49 4.75
N SER A 153 -16.45 -5.69 4.99
CA SER A 153 -16.55 -6.80 4.05
C SER A 153 -17.94 -7.41 3.94
N TYR A 154 -18.81 -7.20 4.92
CA TYR A 154 -20.15 -7.79 4.94
C TYR A 154 -21.10 -7.00 5.83
N TYR A 155 -22.38 -7.08 5.52
CA TYR A 155 -23.50 -6.62 6.34
C TYR A 155 -24.33 -7.80 6.80
N LEU A 156 -24.72 -7.78 8.08
CA LEU A 156 -25.56 -8.81 8.70
C LEU A 156 -26.98 -8.32 9.01
N ASN A 157 -27.33 -7.08 8.66
CA ASN A 157 -28.58 -6.45 9.07
C ASN A 157 -29.84 -7.22 8.63
N ASN A 158 -29.75 -7.98 7.54
CA ASN A 158 -30.84 -8.78 7.01
C ASN A 158 -30.57 -10.29 7.07
N THR A 159 -29.67 -10.72 7.97
CA THR A 159 -29.28 -12.13 8.09
C THR A 159 -30.33 -12.91 8.89
N TYR A 160 -30.75 -14.08 8.42
CA TYR A 160 -31.71 -15.00 9.05
C TYR A 160 -31.34 -16.45 8.76
#